data_05fc0f82a11a6a4ad9faca70e5a3d4b3
#
_entry.id   05fc0f82a11a6a4ad9faca70e5a3d4b3
#
_cell.length_a   1.000
_cell.length_b   1.000
_cell.length_c   1.000
_cell.angle_alpha   90.00
_cell.angle_beta   90.00
_cell.angle_gamma   90.00
#
_symmetry.space_group_name_H-M   'P 1'
#
loop_
_entity.id
_entity.type
_entity.pdbx_description
1 polymer ?
#
loop_
_entity_poly.entity_id
_entity_poly.type
_entity_poly.pdbx_seq_one_letter_code
_entity_poly.pdbx_strand_id
1 'polypeptide(L)'
;MHIDVNSAYLSWEAVYRLQHGAAVDLRDIPSVVGGDEQSRHGIVLAKSIPAKKFGIHTGETLFSARQKCPKLVVAPARYHLYMMCHNALLNILHDFSPKIQVYSIDEAFLDYTGMEAIHGDPVEAAHRMKERIKNELGFTVNVGISSNKLLAKMAGELKKPDMVHTLFPEEVPEKMWPLPVNELFMVGRATAPKLYRLNIFTIGDLAKADPEMLQYFLKSWGKLIQDYANGIENSPVAVDARPPIK
;
A
#
# COMPACT_ATOMS: atom_id res chain seq x y z
N MET A 1 2.28 13.40 0.50
CA MET A 1 2.66 12.19 -0.26
C MET A 1 2.35 10.93 0.54
N HIS A 2 2.05 9.82 -0.10
CA HIS A 2 1.94 8.48 0.50
C HIS A 2 3.00 7.58 -0.12
N ILE A 3 3.78 6.90 0.70
CA ILE A 3 4.86 6.00 0.29
C ILE A 3 4.49 4.60 0.73
N ASP A 4 4.57 3.61 -0.18
CA ASP A 4 4.20 2.21 0.07
C ASP A 4 5.24 1.26 -0.57
N VAL A 5 5.81 0.37 0.24
CA VAL A 5 6.84 -0.58 -0.20
C VAL A 5 6.22 -1.72 -0.99
N ASN A 6 6.70 -1.94 -2.21
CA ASN A 6 6.20 -3.00 -3.07
C ASN A 6 6.53 -4.40 -2.52
N SER A 7 5.49 -5.16 -2.12
CA SER A 7 5.61 -6.50 -1.55
C SER A 7 6.62 -6.56 -0.39
N ALA A 8 6.53 -5.67 0.57
CA ALA A 8 7.51 -5.33 1.59
C ALA A 8 8.31 -6.51 2.14
N TYR A 9 7.67 -7.44 2.84
CA TYR A 9 8.38 -8.55 3.49
C TYR A 9 9.15 -9.42 2.50
N LEU A 10 8.59 -9.67 1.31
CA LEU A 10 9.28 -10.45 0.28
C LEU A 10 10.46 -9.68 -0.31
N SER A 11 10.28 -8.40 -0.59
CA SER A 11 11.32 -7.54 -1.14
C SER A 11 12.49 -7.40 -0.17
N TRP A 12 12.21 -7.20 1.12
CA TRP A 12 13.22 -7.12 2.17
C TRP A 12 13.97 -8.44 2.36
N GLU A 13 13.26 -9.57 2.34
CA GLU A 13 13.88 -10.89 2.41
C GLU A 13 14.73 -11.18 1.18
N ALA A 14 14.29 -10.78 -0.01
CA ALA A 14 15.03 -10.93 -1.26
C ALA A 14 16.36 -10.15 -1.23
N VAL A 15 16.30 -8.87 -0.86
CA VAL A 15 17.50 -8.02 -0.74
C VAL A 15 18.48 -8.60 0.27
N TYR A 16 18.00 -8.99 1.45
CA TYR A 16 18.84 -9.60 2.47
C TYR A 16 19.57 -10.84 1.95
N ARG A 17 18.87 -11.74 1.28
CA ARG A 17 19.45 -12.98 0.74
C ARG A 17 20.50 -12.70 -0.34
N LEU A 18 20.23 -11.78 -1.25
CA LEU A 18 21.19 -11.39 -2.28
C LEU A 18 22.47 -10.81 -1.68
N GLN A 19 22.35 -9.96 -0.66
CA GLN A 19 23.51 -9.41 0.08
C GLN A 19 24.33 -10.50 0.81
N HIS A 20 23.70 -11.65 1.11
CA HIS A 20 24.36 -12.81 1.75
C HIS A 20 24.70 -13.93 0.76
N GLY A 21 24.81 -13.61 -0.53
CA GLY A 21 25.34 -14.52 -1.54
C GLY A 21 24.30 -15.47 -2.16
N ALA A 22 23.00 -15.24 -2.00
CA ALA A 22 22.01 -16.00 -2.74
C ALA A 22 22.10 -15.74 -4.25
N ALA A 23 22.10 -16.81 -5.05
CA ALA A 23 22.20 -16.71 -6.51
C ALA A 23 20.87 -16.36 -7.19
N VAL A 24 19.73 -16.49 -6.48
CA VAL A 24 18.38 -16.32 -7.04
C VAL A 24 17.63 -15.26 -6.25
N ASP A 25 17.09 -14.28 -6.97
CA ASP A 25 16.21 -13.29 -6.40
C ASP A 25 14.80 -13.89 -6.18
N LEU A 26 14.30 -13.80 -4.95
CA LEU A 26 12.96 -14.28 -4.61
C LEU A 26 11.85 -13.54 -5.37
N ARG A 27 12.11 -12.32 -5.83
CA ARG A 27 11.13 -11.51 -6.57
C ARG A 27 10.88 -12.04 -7.98
N ASP A 28 11.85 -12.76 -8.55
CA ASP A 28 11.81 -13.26 -9.93
C ASP A 28 11.24 -14.68 -10.06
N ILE A 29 11.05 -15.38 -8.95
CA ILE A 29 10.53 -16.75 -8.91
C ILE A 29 9.23 -16.83 -8.11
N PRO A 30 8.40 -17.89 -8.30
CA PRO A 30 7.25 -18.14 -7.43
C PRO A 30 7.71 -18.34 -5.98
N SER A 31 7.55 -17.32 -5.15
CA SER A 31 8.01 -17.30 -3.77
C SER A 31 7.05 -16.55 -2.85
N VAL A 32 7.08 -16.89 -1.59
CA VAL A 32 6.32 -16.22 -0.52
C VAL A 32 7.18 -16.09 0.73
N VAL A 33 6.86 -15.09 1.55
CA VAL A 33 7.22 -15.07 2.96
C VAL A 33 6.05 -15.66 3.74
N GLY A 34 6.30 -16.61 4.60
CA GLY A 34 5.27 -17.27 5.37
C GLY A 34 5.70 -17.62 6.79
N GLY A 35 4.73 -18.02 7.60
CA GLY A 35 4.97 -18.54 8.93
C GLY A 35 5.59 -19.96 8.91
N ASP A 36 5.72 -20.56 10.08
CA ASP A 36 6.27 -21.90 10.23
C ASP A 36 5.30 -22.95 9.70
N GLU A 37 5.74 -23.71 8.69
CA GLU A 37 4.96 -24.80 8.10
C GLU A 37 4.79 -25.98 9.08
N GLN A 38 5.74 -26.21 9.99
CA GLN A 38 5.70 -27.32 10.93
C GLN A 38 4.60 -27.16 11.99
N SER A 39 4.28 -25.92 12.33
CA SER A 39 3.21 -25.61 13.29
C SER A 39 1.79 -25.74 12.73
N ARG A 40 1.60 -26.10 11.45
CA ARG A 40 0.31 -26.12 10.71
C ARG A 40 -0.45 -24.79 10.69
N HIS A 41 0.14 -23.70 11.16
CA HIS A 41 -0.46 -22.36 11.22
C HIS A 41 0.19 -21.38 10.23
N GLY A 42 1.06 -21.89 9.35
CA GLY A 42 1.74 -21.04 8.37
C GLY A 42 0.78 -20.44 7.34
N ILE A 43 0.74 -19.12 7.29
CA ILE A 43 0.01 -18.35 6.27
C ILE A 43 0.98 -17.55 5.40
N VAL A 44 0.54 -17.22 4.19
CA VAL A 44 1.26 -16.33 3.27
C VAL A 44 1.17 -14.90 3.80
N LEU A 45 2.31 -14.31 4.17
CA LEU A 45 2.42 -12.92 4.62
C LEU A 45 2.69 -11.96 3.46
N ALA A 46 3.57 -12.36 2.53
CA ALA A 46 3.86 -11.62 1.31
C ALA A 46 4.18 -12.60 0.18
N LYS A 47 4.01 -12.16 -1.06
CA LYS A 47 4.22 -13.00 -2.25
C LYS A 47 4.88 -12.23 -3.38
N SER A 48 5.61 -12.97 -4.22
CA SER A 48 6.17 -12.44 -5.46
C SER A 48 5.10 -12.25 -6.54
N ILE A 49 5.40 -11.42 -7.54
CA ILE A 49 4.56 -11.28 -8.75
C ILE A 49 4.41 -12.63 -9.48
N PRO A 50 5.48 -13.44 -9.67
CA PRO A 50 5.32 -14.79 -10.19
C PRO A 50 4.37 -15.67 -9.36
N ALA A 51 4.43 -15.64 -8.03
CA ALA A 51 3.51 -16.40 -7.18
C ALA A 51 2.05 -15.91 -7.32
N LYS A 52 1.82 -14.61 -7.50
CA LYS A 52 0.48 -14.05 -7.76
C LYS A 52 -0.16 -14.64 -9.01
N LYS A 53 0.62 -14.96 -10.06
CA LYS A 53 0.12 -15.58 -11.31
C LYS A 53 -0.47 -16.98 -11.10
N PHE A 54 -0.08 -17.70 -10.05
CA PHE A 54 -0.67 -18.98 -9.65
C PHE A 54 -1.93 -18.81 -8.77
N GLY A 55 -2.45 -17.58 -8.61
CA GLY A 55 -3.62 -17.33 -7.77
C GLY A 55 -3.33 -17.44 -6.26
N ILE A 56 -2.06 -17.29 -5.86
CA ILE A 56 -1.69 -17.25 -4.43
C ILE A 56 -2.09 -15.91 -3.85
N HIS A 57 -2.72 -15.92 -2.67
CA HIS A 57 -3.19 -14.73 -1.96
C HIS A 57 -2.54 -14.58 -0.59
N THR A 58 -2.31 -13.34 -0.16
CA THR A 58 -1.91 -13.04 1.21
C THR A 58 -3.02 -13.47 2.18
N GLY A 59 -2.65 -14.10 3.29
CA GLY A 59 -3.57 -14.63 4.28
C GLY A 59 -4.06 -16.06 4.02
N GLU A 60 -3.78 -16.67 2.86
CA GLU A 60 -4.08 -18.09 2.67
C GLU A 60 -3.02 -19.00 3.34
N THR A 61 -3.37 -20.25 3.58
CA THR A 61 -2.45 -21.22 4.16
C THR A 61 -1.32 -21.60 3.19
N LEU A 62 -0.12 -21.85 3.71
CA LEU A 62 1.01 -22.32 2.90
C LEU A 62 0.67 -23.65 2.21
N PHE A 63 -0.14 -24.51 2.84
CA PHE A 63 -0.63 -25.74 2.24
C PHE A 63 -1.44 -25.46 0.95
N SER A 64 -2.42 -24.55 1.01
CA SER A 64 -3.20 -24.13 -0.16
C SER A 64 -2.31 -23.51 -1.25
N ALA A 65 -1.36 -22.66 -0.86
CA ALA A 65 -0.42 -22.04 -1.79
C ALA A 65 0.45 -23.08 -2.52
N ARG A 66 0.93 -24.12 -1.82
CA ARG A 66 1.69 -25.22 -2.45
C ARG A 66 0.86 -26.10 -3.37
N GLN A 67 -0.43 -26.29 -3.09
CA GLN A 67 -1.31 -26.99 -4.03
C GLN A 67 -1.42 -26.25 -5.37
N LYS A 68 -1.45 -24.91 -5.34
CA LYS A 68 -1.48 -24.05 -6.53
C LYS A 68 -0.12 -24.00 -7.25
N CYS A 69 0.97 -24.05 -6.48
CA CYS A 69 2.34 -23.99 -7.01
C CYS A 69 3.24 -24.97 -6.23
N PRO A 70 3.40 -26.25 -6.69
CA PRO A 70 4.21 -27.24 -6.01
C PRO A 70 5.69 -26.87 -5.84
N LYS A 71 6.22 -26.04 -6.74
CA LYS A 71 7.60 -25.52 -6.69
C LYS A 71 7.74 -24.19 -5.93
N LEU A 72 6.73 -23.80 -5.15
CA LEU A 72 6.73 -22.55 -4.39
C LEU A 72 7.88 -22.52 -3.37
N VAL A 73 8.70 -21.49 -3.46
CA VAL A 73 9.74 -21.21 -2.47
C VAL A 73 9.12 -20.46 -1.29
N VAL A 74 9.26 -21.00 -0.08
CA VAL A 74 8.79 -20.36 1.14
C VAL A 74 10.00 -19.85 1.93
N ALA A 75 10.01 -18.55 2.22
CA ALA A 75 10.99 -17.93 3.10
C ALA A 75 10.36 -17.67 4.48
N PRO A 76 11.07 -17.94 5.58
CA PRO A 76 10.57 -17.64 6.92
C PRO A 76 10.49 -16.13 7.15
N ALA A 77 9.52 -15.71 7.97
CA ALA A 77 9.40 -14.30 8.35
C ALA A 77 10.50 -13.89 9.34
N ARG A 78 11.15 -12.76 9.05
CA ARG A 78 12.23 -12.18 9.87
C ARG A 78 11.86 -10.78 10.36
N TYR A 79 10.99 -10.68 11.33
CA TYR A 79 10.47 -9.39 11.78
C TYR A 79 11.53 -8.38 12.21
N HIS A 80 12.64 -8.84 12.81
CA HIS A 80 13.76 -7.95 13.14
C HIS A 80 14.37 -7.28 11.89
N LEU A 81 14.59 -8.05 10.81
CA LEU A 81 15.06 -7.53 9.52
C LEU A 81 14.07 -6.50 8.97
N TYR A 82 12.77 -6.78 9.07
CA TYR A 82 11.74 -5.88 8.54
C TYR A 82 11.70 -4.55 9.29
N MET A 83 11.92 -4.57 10.60
CA MET A 83 12.07 -3.33 11.39
C MET A 83 13.33 -2.54 10.99
N MET A 84 14.44 -3.22 10.68
CA MET A 84 15.64 -2.54 10.19
C MET A 84 15.37 -1.86 8.83
N CYS A 85 14.73 -2.57 7.89
CA CYS A 85 14.36 -2.01 6.59
C CYS A 85 13.37 -0.84 6.72
N HIS A 86 12.39 -0.95 7.60
CA HIS A 86 11.47 0.13 7.94
C HIS A 86 12.21 1.39 8.43
N ASN A 87 13.12 1.23 9.40
CA ASN A 87 13.89 2.35 9.93
C ASN A 87 14.80 2.99 8.86
N ALA A 88 15.42 2.16 8.01
CA ALA A 88 16.22 2.67 6.89
C ALA A 88 15.38 3.46 5.89
N LEU A 89 14.16 2.99 5.58
CA LEU A 89 13.20 3.74 4.77
C LEU A 89 12.86 5.10 5.41
N LEU A 90 12.48 5.11 6.69
CA LEU A 90 12.14 6.35 7.39
C LEU A 90 13.30 7.36 7.40
N ASN A 91 14.53 6.90 7.55
CA ASN A 91 15.71 7.78 7.49
C ASN A 91 15.80 8.51 6.14
N ILE A 92 15.58 7.79 5.02
CA ILE A 92 15.55 8.44 3.69
C ILE A 92 14.38 9.43 3.60
N LEU A 93 13.18 9.06 4.09
CA LEU A 93 12.01 9.94 4.04
C LEU A 93 12.23 11.22 4.84
N HIS A 94 12.92 11.15 5.99
CA HIS A 94 13.24 12.32 6.83
C HIS A 94 14.15 13.33 6.15
N ASP A 95 14.94 12.91 5.18
CA ASP A 95 15.74 13.84 4.37
C ASP A 95 14.87 14.71 3.44
N PHE A 96 13.64 14.30 3.14
CA PHE A 96 12.70 15.03 2.28
C PHE A 96 11.67 15.85 3.06
N SER A 97 11.31 15.46 4.29
CA SER A 97 10.44 16.22 5.17
C SER A 97 10.58 15.78 6.63
N PRO A 98 10.55 16.71 7.59
CA PRO A 98 10.50 16.36 9.01
C PRO A 98 9.14 15.82 9.47
N LYS A 99 8.07 16.02 8.67
CA LYS A 99 6.71 15.65 9.03
C LYS A 99 6.32 14.33 8.36
N ILE A 100 6.52 13.22 9.07
CA ILE A 100 6.19 11.87 8.63
C ILE A 100 5.22 11.25 9.63
N GLN A 101 4.13 10.69 9.12
CA GLN A 101 3.21 9.84 9.85
C GLN A 101 3.41 8.39 9.41
N VAL A 102 3.90 7.55 10.29
CA VAL A 102 3.96 6.10 10.06
C VAL A 102 2.55 5.55 10.09
N TYR A 103 2.13 4.91 8.99
CA TYR A 103 0.81 4.27 8.88
C TYR A 103 0.88 2.77 9.18
N SER A 104 1.89 2.10 8.62
CA SER A 104 2.22 0.69 8.89
C SER A 104 3.75 0.50 8.82
N ILE A 105 4.22 -0.74 8.93
CA ILE A 105 5.65 -1.05 8.80
C ILE A 105 6.20 -0.76 7.40
N ASP A 106 5.34 -0.73 6.39
CA ASP A 106 5.68 -0.58 4.97
C ASP A 106 5.07 0.66 4.32
N GLU A 107 4.24 1.43 5.07
CA GLU A 107 3.56 2.62 4.57
C GLU A 107 3.78 3.83 5.47
N ALA A 108 3.99 4.99 4.84
CA ALA A 108 4.08 6.27 5.53
C ALA A 108 3.43 7.41 4.72
N PHE A 109 2.87 8.38 5.44
CA PHE A 109 2.50 9.68 4.87
C PHE A 109 3.58 10.70 5.18
N LEU A 110 3.90 11.53 4.20
CA LEU A 110 4.87 12.61 4.29
C LEU A 110 4.19 13.94 3.90
N ASP A 111 4.23 14.92 4.79
CA ASP A 111 3.78 16.27 4.48
C ASP A 111 4.93 17.03 3.80
N TYR A 112 4.74 17.32 2.52
CA TYR A 112 5.74 18.00 1.70
C TYR A 112 5.56 19.53 1.67
N THR A 113 4.53 20.04 2.34
CA THR A 113 4.22 21.48 2.37
C THR A 113 5.41 22.30 2.86
N GLY A 114 5.84 23.25 2.04
CA GLY A 114 7.00 24.13 2.35
C GLY A 114 8.36 23.50 2.04
N MET A 115 8.40 22.26 1.52
CA MET A 115 9.66 21.61 1.14
C MET A 115 10.08 21.94 -0.31
N GLU A 116 9.22 22.58 -1.08
CA GLU A 116 9.47 22.97 -2.48
C GLU A 116 10.69 23.89 -2.62
N ALA A 117 10.92 24.76 -1.65
CA ALA A 117 12.08 25.67 -1.62
C ALA A 117 13.44 24.92 -1.49
N ILE A 118 13.41 23.71 -0.92
CA ILE A 118 14.61 22.91 -0.66
C ILE A 118 14.74 21.79 -1.70
N HIS A 119 13.64 21.12 -2.00
CA HIS A 119 13.62 19.89 -2.81
C HIS A 119 12.96 20.06 -4.18
N GLY A 120 12.44 21.26 -4.52
CA GLY A 120 11.83 21.55 -5.81
C GLY A 120 10.42 20.94 -5.96
N ASP A 121 10.04 20.69 -7.19
CA ASP A 121 8.73 20.15 -7.55
C ASP A 121 8.43 18.82 -6.83
N PRO A 122 7.21 18.63 -6.28
CA PRO A 122 6.87 17.43 -5.52
C PRO A 122 6.92 16.13 -6.35
N VAL A 123 6.62 16.17 -7.64
CA VAL A 123 6.69 14.99 -8.51
C VAL A 123 8.15 14.61 -8.76
N GLU A 124 9.00 15.58 -9.04
CA GLU A 124 10.44 15.35 -9.20
C GLU A 124 11.08 14.86 -7.90
N ALA A 125 10.70 15.43 -6.76
CA ALA A 125 11.17 14.98 -5.46
C ALA A 125 10.74 13.54 -5.16
N ALA A 126 9.50 13.15 -5.49
CA ALA A 126 9.02 11.78 -5.35
C ALA A 126 9.80 10.79 -6.23
N HIS A 127 10.14 11.19 -7.47
CA HIS A 127 11.00 10.37 -8.33
C HIS A 127 12.39 10.20 -7.74
N ARG A 128 13.03 11.28 -7.26
CA ARG A 128 14.35 11.18 -6.60
C ARG A 128 14.29 10.33 -5.33
N MET A 129 13.26 10.49 -4.52
CA MET A 129 13.03 9.67 -3.32
C MET A 129 12.92 8.18 -3.68
N LYS A 130 12.08 7.85 -4.65
CA LYS A 130 11.88 6.48 -5.14
C LYS A 130 13.19 5.86 -5.65
N GLU A 131 13.93 6.56 -6.50
CA GLU A 131 15.20 6.08 -7.04
C GLU A 131 16.27 5.94 -5.94
N ARG A 132 16.29 6.85 -4.98
CA ARG A 132 17.22 6.76 -3.84
C ARG A 132 16.93 5.53 -2.98
N ILE A 133 15.65 5.27 -2.65
CA ILE A 133 15.24 4.06 -1.92
C ILE A 133 15.68 2.80 -2.68
N LYS A 134 15.46 2.76 -3.99
CA LYS A 134 15.83 1.64 -4.83
C LYS A 134 17.33 1.40 -4.85
N ASN A 135 18.12 2.46 -5.00
CA ASN A 135 19.59 2.36 -5.14
C ASN A 135 20.29 2.08 -3.80
N GLU A 136 19.83 2.70 -2.70
CA GLU A 136 20.46 2.55 -1.39
C GLU A 136 19.95 1.32 -0.63
N LEU A 137 18.64 1.01 -0.74
CA LEU A 137 18.01 -0.05 0.03
C LEU A 137 17.67 -1.31 -0.79
N GLY A 138 17.73 -1.25 -2.13
CA GLY A 138 17.56 -2.40 -3.03
C GLY A 138 16.11 -2.87 -3.22
N PHE A 139 15.11 -2.15 -2.71
CA PHE A 139 13.70 -2.44 -2.93
C PHE A 139 12.96 -1.23 -3.51
N THR A 140 11.77 -1.43 -4.03
CA THR A 140 11.01 -0.38 -4.70
C THR A 140 9.81 0.07 -3.87
N VAL A 141 9.38 1.30 -4.11
CA VAL A 141 8.19 1.89 -3.50
C VAL A 141 7.25 2.46 -4.57
N ASN A 142 5.96 2.54 -4.25
CA ASN A 142 5.04 3.42 -4.94
C ASN A 142 4.91 4.72 -4.16
N VAL A 143 4.82 5.83 -4.87
CA VAL A 143 4.59 7.15 -4.28
C VAL A 143 3.33 7.76 -4.88
N GLY A 144 2.35 8.05 -4.04
CA GLY A 144 1.17 8.80 -4.42
C GLY A 144 1.25 10.24 -3.90
N ILE A 145 0.87 11.20 -4.74
CA ILE A 145 0.94 12.62 -4.45
C ILE A 145 -0.44 13.23 -4.55
N SER A 146 -0.85 13.97 -3.52
CA SER A 146 -2.09 14.74 -3.53
C SER A 146 -2.10 15.80 -2.42
N SER A 147 -3.19 16.56 -2.36
CA SER A 147 -3.44 17.58 -1.34
C SER A 147 -3.93 17.00 0.00
N ASN A 148 -4.38 15.74 0.07
CA ASN A 148 -4.77 15.06 1.29
C ASN A 148 -4.28 13.60 1.33
N LYS A 149 -4.39 12.95 2.50
CA LYS A 149 -3.87 11.59 2.72
C LYS A 149 -4.63 10.53 1.95
N LEU A 150 -5.96 10.66 1.87
CA LEU A 150 -6.81 9.73 1.13
C LEU A 150 -6.42 9.66 -0.35
N LEU A 151 -6.41 10.82 -1.00
CA LEU A 151 -6.10 10.90 -2.43
C LEU A 151 -4.64 10.50 -2.70
N ALA A 152 -3.70 10.86 -1.81
CA ALA A 152 -2.32 10.41 -1.94
C ALA A 152 -2.20 8.88 -1.86
N LYS A 153 -2.94 8.22 -0.93
CA LYS A 153 -2.98 6.77 -0.85
C LYS A 153 -3.64 6.15 -2.08
N MET A 154 -4.77 6.68 -2.54
CA MET A 154 -5.43 6.21 -3.76
C MET A 154 -4.53 6.36 -5.00
N ALA A 155 -3.79 7.46 -5.12
CA ALA A 155 -2.80 7.66 -6.19
C ALA A 155 -1.75 6.54 -6.23
N GLY A 156 -1.21 6.17 -5.06
CA GLY A 156 -0.23 5.09 -4.93
C GLY A 156 -0.74 3.71 -5.36
N GLU A 157 -2.07 3.50 -5.38
CA GLU A 157 -2.70 2.24 -5.78
C GLU A 157 -3.05 2.17 -7.28
N LEU A 158 -3.09 3.28 -8.02
CA LEU A 158 -3.53 3.32 -9.43
C LEU A 158 -2.75 2.35 -10.32
N LYS A 159 -1.45 2.28 -10.14
CA LYS A 159 -0.58 1.34 -10.85
C LYS A 159 0.64 0.99 -10.00
N LYS A 160 0.93 -0.29 -9.84
CA LYS A 160 2.09 -0.83 -9.13
C LYS A 160 2.82 -1.84 -10.03
N PRO A 161 4.13 -2.11 -9.83
CA PRO A 161 5.03 -1.53 -8.83
C PRO A 161 5.89 -0.37 -9.36
N ASP A 162 6.66 0.25 -8.46
CA ASP A 162 7.78 1.17 -8.77
C ASP A 162 7.35 2.43 -9.53
N MET A 163 6.22 3.03 -9.11
CA MET A 163 5.59 4.16 -9.81
C MET A 163 5.40 5.38 -8.92
N VAL A 164 5.30 6.54 -9.55
CA VAL A 164 4.87 7.81 -8.96
C VAL A 164 3.58 8.24 -9.66
N HIS A 165 2.55 8.58 -8.90
CA HIS A 165 1.27 9.03 -9.44
C HIS A 165 0.72 10.22 -8.67
N THR A 166 0.00 11.08 -9.38
CA THR A 166 -0.82 12.13 -8.80
C THR A 166 -2.30 11.74 -8.82
N LEU A 167 -3.03 12.24 -7.85
CA LEU A 167 -4.49 12.23 -7.84
C LEU A 167 -4.98 13.47 -7.09
N PHE A 168 -5.00 14.61 -7.74
CA PHE A 168 -5.53 15.84 -7.16
C PHE A 168 -7.07 15.86 -7.23
N PRO A 169 -7.75 16.74 -6.46
CA PRO A 169 -9.22 16.78 -6.42
C PRO A 169 -9.87 16.90 -7.80
N GLU A 170 -9.29 17.67 -8.70
CA GLU A 170 -9.76 17.85 -10.08
C GLU A 170 -9.61 16.59 -10.96
N GLU A 171 -8.70 15.69 -10.59
CA GLU A 171 -8.46 14.43 -11.29
C GLU A 171 -9.37 13.28 -10.82
N VAL A 172 -10.08 13.45 -9.69
CA VAL A 172 -10.94 12.43 -9.09
C VAL A 172 -11.99 11.87 -10.05
N PRO A 173 -12.74 12.71 -10.82
CA PRO A 173 -13.74 12.19 -11.73
C PRO A 173 -13.16 11.33 -12.85
N GLU A 174 -11.95 11.63 -13.31
CA GLU A 174 -11.30 10.94 -14.43
C GLU A 174 -10.55 9.69 -13.96
N LYS A 175 -9.76 9.79 -12.87
CA LYS A 175 -8.84 8.73 -12.45
C LYS A 175 -9.42 7.79 -11.38
N MET A 176 -10.29 8.29 -10.49
CA MET A 176 -10.78 7.51 -9.35
C MET A 176 -12.21 7.00 -9.52
N TRP A 177 -13.13 7.81 -10.05
CA TRP A 177 -14.53 7.41 -10.18
C TRP A 177 -14.78 6.18 -11.08
N PRO A 178 -14.02 5.92 -12.16
CA PRO A 178 -14.19 4.69 -12.96
C PRO A 178 -13.79 3.41 -12.27
N LEU A 179 -13.02 3.48 -11.17
CA LEU A 179 -12.55 2.31 -10.46
C LEU A 179 -13.70 1.57 -9.75
N PRO A 180 -13.61 0.23 -9.62
CA PRO A 180 -14.52 -0.56 -8.81
C PRO A 180 -14.64 -0.02 -7.39
N VAL A 181 -15.83 0.00 -6.81
CA VAL A 181 -16.07 0.60 -5.48
C VAL A 181 -15.29 -0.07 -4.36
N ASN A 182 -14.94 -1.35 -4.52
CA ASN A 182 -14.11 -2.09 -3.55
C ASN A 182 -12.62 -1.71 -3.59
N GLU A 183 -12.19 -0.89 -4.54
CA GLU A 183 -10.84 -0.32 -4.58
C GLU A 183 -10.74 0.98 -3.78
N LEU A 184 -11.87 1.59 -3.40
CA LEU A 184 -11.86 2.76 -2.53
C LEU A 184 -11.30 2.38 -1.16
N PHE A 185 -10.35 3.19 -0.68
CA PHE A 185 -9.83 3.05 0.68
C PHE A 185 -10.97 2.95 1.69
N MET A 186 -10.89 2.01 2.64
CA MET A 186 -11.91 1.69 3.64
C MET A 186 -13.15 0.93 3.11
N VAL A 187 -13.28 0.64 1.82
CA VAL A 187 -14.34 -0.22 1.27
C VAL A 187 -13.80 -1.64 1.07
N GLY A 188 -13.84 -2.42 2.14
CA GLY A 188 -13.37 -3.81 2.13
C GLY A 188 -14.46 -4.85 1.87
N ARG A 189 -14.10 -6.12 2.07
CA ARG A 189 -14.94 -7.31 1.83
C ARG A 189 -16.31 -7.29 2.54
N ALA A 190 -16.44 -6.59 3.66
CA ALA A 190 -17.69 -6.47 4.39
C ALA A 190 -18.61 -5.37 3.84
N THR A 191 -18.04 -4.31 3.26
CA THR A 191 -18.80 -3.14 2.78
C THR A 191 -19.19 -3.28 1.30
N ALA A 192 -18.29 -3.75 0.45
CA ALA A 192 -18.52 -3.85 -1.00
C ALA A 192 -19.81 -4.64 -1.36
N PRO A 193 -20.12 -5.83 -0.77
CA PRO A 193 -21.35 -6.52 -1.08
C PRO A 193 -22.64 -5.77 -0.70
N LYS A 194 -22.57 -4.89 0.31
CA LYS A 194 -23.70 -4.04 0.70
C LYS A 194 -23.93 -2.96 -0.36
N LEU A 195 -22.86 -2.35 -0.87
CA LEU A 195 -22.93 -1.37 -1.95
C LEU A 195 -23.45 -1.98 -3.26
N TYR A 196 -23.00 -3.19 -3.62
CA TYR A 196 -23.49 -3.90 -4.81
C TYR A 196 -25.02 -4.15 -4.76
N ARG A 197 -25.58 -4.44 -3.58
CA ARG A 197 -27.04 -4.58 -3.40
C ARG A 197 -27.81 -3.27 -3.59
N LEU A 198 -27.12 -2.15 -3.51
CA LEU A 198 -27.65 -0.80 -3.78
C LEU A 198 -27.37 -0.33 -5.20
N ASN A 199 -26.91 -1.23 -6.10
CA ASN A 199 -26.46 -0.94 -7.45
C ASN A 199 -25.31 0.08 -7.54
N ILE A 200 -24.43 0.11 -6.54
CA ILE A 200 -23.23 0.93 -6.49
C ILE A 200 -22.05 0.03 -6.80
N PHE A 201 -21.47 0.13 -8.01
CA PHE A 201 -20.41 -0.74 -8.49
C PHE A 201 -19.08 0.00 -8.62
N THR A 202 -19.12 1.30 -8.90
CA THR A 202 -17.95 2.15 -9.05
C THR A 202 -17.83 3.17 -7.92
N ILE A 203 -16.65 3.74 -7.77
CA ILE A 203 -16.44 4.86 -6.84
C ILE A 203 -17.30 6.06 -7.24
N GLY A 204 -17.47 6.30 -8.55
CA GLY A 204 -18.33 7.35 -9.07
C GLY A 204 -19.81 7.13 -8.77
N ASP A 205 -20.29 5.88 -8.77
CA ASP A 205 -21.67 5.58 -8.34
C ASP A 205 -21.86 5.94 -6.86
N LEU A 206 -20.87 5.60 -6.01
CA LEU A 206 -20.90 5.93 -4.59
C LEU A 206 -20.87 7.45 -4.35
N ALA A 207 -20.01 8.17 -5.10
CA ALA A 207 -19.89 9.63 -5.00
C ALA A 207 -21.22 10.34 -5.28
N LYS A 208 -22.01 9.82 -6.23
CA LYS A 208 -23.29 10.38 -6.69
C LYS A 208 -24.52 9.76 -6.03
N ALA A 209 -24.35 8.77 -5.15
CA ALA A 209 -25.44 8.07 -4.49
C ALA A 209 -26.23 9.02 -3.58
N ASP A 210 -27.52 8.70 -3.37
CA ASP A 210 -28.35 9.43 -2.42
C ASP A 210 -27.81 9.31 -0.98
N PRO A 211 -27.46 10.41 -0.32
CA PRO A 211 -26.94 10.40 1.04
C PRO A 211 -27.90 9.80 2.08
N GLU A 212 -29.22 9.99 1.90
CA GLU A 212 -30.23 9.46 2.82
C GLU A 212 -30.28 7.93 2.71
N MET A 213 -30.23 7.40 1.50
CA MET A 213 -30.12 5.96 1.26
C MET A 213 -28.86 5.38 1.91
N LEU A 214 -27.69 6.00 1.71
CA LEU A 214 -26.45 5.56 2.34
C LEU A 214 -26.51 5.62 3.85
N GLN A 215 -27.11 6.69 4.43
CA GLN A 215 -27.30 6.82 5.86
C GLN A 215 -28.25 5.74 6.41
N TYR A 216 -29.29 5.38 5.68
CA TYR A 216 -30.23 4.32 6.10
C TYR A 216 -29.55 2.96 6.20
N PHE A 217 -28.81 2.56 5.15
CA PHE A 217 -28.23 1.22 5.07
C PHE A 217 -26.86 1.07 5.74
N LEU A 218 -26.05 2.12 5.78
CA LEU A 218 -24.66 2.09 6.25
C LEU A 218 -24.39 3.00 7.44
N LYS A 219 -25.36 3.79 7.90
CA LYS A 219 -25.26 4.73 9.01
C LYS A 219 -24.18 5.79 8.75
N SER A 220 -23.45 6.18 9.79
CA SER A 220 -22.33 7.16 9.68
C SER A 220 -21.23 6.70 8.73
N TRP A 221 -21.07 5.39 8.54
CA TRP A 221 -20.11 4.82 7.61
C TRP A 221 -20.43 5.19 6.16
N GLY A 222 -21.71 5.22 5.78
CA GLY A 222 -22.17 5.61 4.45
C GLY A 222 -21.70 7.01 4.06
N LYS A 223 -21.88 7.98 4.98
CA LYS A 223 -21.40 9.35 4.77
C LYS A 223 -19.87 9.40 4.61
N LEU A 224 -19.12 8.72 5.47
CA LEU A 224 -17.68 8.72 5.44
C LEU A 224 -17.13 8.22 4.09
N ILE A 225 -17.63 7.06 3.63
CA ILE A 225 -17.13 6.50 2.35
C ILE A 225 -17.62 7.29 1.14
N GLN A 226 -18.75 8.01 1.23
CA GLN A 226 -19.19 8.93 0.20
C GLN A 226 -18.30 10.19 0.15
N ASP A 227 -17.95 10.76 1.30
CA ASP A 227 -16.97 11.85 1.39
C ASP A 227 -15.64 11.39 0.76
N TYR A 228 -15.19 10.17 1.04
CA TYR A 228 -13.98 9.58 0.44
C TYR A 228 -14.11 9.38 -1.07
N ALA A 229 -15.27 8.94 -1.58
CA ALA A 229 -15.53 8.83 -3.02
C ALA A 229 -15.48 10.18 -3.74
N ASN A 230 -15.74 11.27 -3.03
CA ASN A 230 -15.61 12.64 -3.49
C ASN A 230 -14.23 13.26 -3.21
N GLY A 231 -13.27 12.47 -2.72
CA GLY A 231 -11.91 12.92 -2.42
C GLY A 231 -11.79 13.80 -1.18
N ILE A 232 -12.80 13.83 -0.31
CA ILE A 232 -12.87 14.66 0.88
C ILE A 232 -12.28 13.92 2.08
N GLU A 233 -11.14 14.41 2.57
CA GLU A 233 -10.45 13.95 3.78
C GLU A 233 -9.60 15.10 4.32
N ASN A 234 -9.73 15.43 5.61
CA ASN A 234 -9.16 16.65 6.18
C ASN A 234 -8.22 16.38 7.36
N SER A 235 -7.89 15.12 7.66
CA SER A 235 -7.00 14.84 8.78
C SER A 235 -5.54 15.24 8.43
N PRO A 236 -4.83 15.95 9.32
CA PRO A 236 -3.45 16.32 9.05
C PRO A 236 -2.52 15.13 9.08
N VAL A 237 -1.35 15.25 8.48
CA VAL A 237 -0.24 14.31 8.72
C VAL A 237 0.21 14.51 10.16
N ALA A 238 -0.09 13.52 11.00
CA ALA A 238 0.24 13.54 12.42
C ALA A 238 1.64 12.95 12.63
N VAL A 239 2.55 13.73 13.20
CA VAL A 239 3.83 13.21 13.66
C VAL A 239 3.57 12.48 14.98
N ASP A 240 3.40 11.17 14.92
CA ASP A 240 3.15 10.37 16.12
C ASP A 240 4.47 10.13 16.86
N ALA A 241 4.54 10.59 18.09
CA ALA A 241 5.64 10.26 19.00
C ALA A 241 5.53 8.82 19.57
N ARG A 242 4.52 8.05 19.17
CA ARG A 242 4.29 6.68 19.63
C ARG A 242 4.61 5.68 18.53
N PRO A 243 5.39 4.63 18.82
CA PRO A 243 5.55 3.53 17.88
C PRO A 243 4.18 2.90 17.61
N PRO A 244 3.92 2.41 16.39
CA PRO A 244 2.66 1.73 16.07
C PRO A 244 2.46 0.59 17.07
N ILE A 245 1.32 0.60 17.74
CA ILE A 245 0.91 -0.50 18.62
C ILE A 245 0.72 -1.72 17.72
N LYS A 246 1.37 -2.81 18.11
CA LYS A 246 1.39 -4.10 17.41
C LYS A 246 0.00 -4.66 17.14
#